data_259590b7c782f63613de5b9d62bf8077
#
_entry.id   259590b7c782f63613de5b9d62bf8077
#
_cell.length_a   1.000
_cell.length_b   1.000
_cell.length_c   1.000
_cell.angle_alpha   90.00
_cell.angle_beta   90.00
_cell.angle_gamma   90.00
#
_symmetry.space_group_name_H-M   'P 1'
#
loop_
_entity.id
_entity.type
_entity.pdbx_description
1 polymer ?
#
loop_
_entity_poly.entity_id
_entity_poly.type
_entity_poly.pdbx_seq_one_letter_code
_entity_poly.pdbx_strand_id
1 'polypeptide(L)'
;MNNFLVSQKENKRYGVWLWVIVLAALVISVWPVTVTPITGYNGLDAMQQLLTADYIRIPFTAIYWIAFFWMLWQITAHVSKQHRWLKTALWMAICSGIAMVLARWLVPMPDVFSSEMEWRQVGIGILSVLFEVGMIWVGWLLVRNNGGRLRQLGVSILAWVLIPILLRLLVNILWQPDILHAHAFKAMNMANSLLQLALGITVFWAMRRSFVPNWE
;
A
#
# COMPACT_ATOMS: atom_id res chain seq x y z
N MET A 1 4.43 0.27 25.63
CA MET A 1 5.40 1.09 24.89
C MET A 1 4.64 2.21 24.19
N ASN A 2 5.09 3.47 24.24
CA ASN A 2 4.33 4.60 23.66
C ASN A 2 4.93 5.11 22.36
N ASN A 3 6.25 5.00 22.18
CA ASN A 3 7.00 5.50 21.04
C ASN A 3 8.26 4.64 20.80
N PHE A 4 8.85 4.74 19.61
CA PHE A 4 10.20 4.25 19.31
C PHE A 4 11.20 5.39 19.51
N LEU A 5 12.21 5.19 20.35
CA LEU A 5 13.30 6.15 20.54
C LEU A 5 14.33 5.96 19.44
N VAL A 6 14.70 7.04 18.75
CA VAL A 6 15.64 7.03 17.64
C VAL A 6 16.61 8.20 17.76
N SER A 7 17.79 8.10 17.14
CA SER A 7 18.74 9.22 17.09
C SER A 7 18.17 10.38 16.25
N GLN A 8 18.68 11.60 16.48
CA GLN A 8 18.27 12.78 15.68
C GLN A 8 18.56 12.59 14.17
N LYS A 9 19.66 11.93 13.84
CA LYS A 9 20.05 11.64 12.45
C LYS A 9 19.04 10.69 11.79
N GLU A 10 18.66 9.63 12.48
CA GLU A 10 17.63 8.69 12.00
C GLU A 10 16.27 9.36 11.87
N ASN A 11 15.90 10.20 12.84
CA ASN A 11 14.64 10.94 12.79
C ASN A 11 14.54 11.85 11.56
N LYS A 12 15.62 12.56 11.19
CA LYS A 12 15.69 13.34 9.95
C LYS A 12 15.55 12.44 8.72
N ARG A 13 16.25 11.30 8.70
CA ARG A 13 16.20 10.32 7.61
C ARG A 13 14.79 9.77 7.40
N TYR A 14 14.04 9.44 8.47
CA TYR A 14 12.65 9.00 8.37
C TYR A 14 11.73 10.09 7.81
N GLY A 15 12.00 11.36 8.12
CA GLY A 15 11.28 12.48 7.50
C GLY A 15 11.46 12.54 5.99
N VAL A 16 12.69 12.36 5.50
CA VAL A 16 12.96 12.32 4.04
C VAL A 16 12.25 11.13 3.38
N TRP A 17 12.34 9.93 3.95
CA TRP A 17 11.68 8.75 3.42
C TRP A 17 10.15 8.88 3.40
N LEU A 18 9.57 9.54 4.39
CA LEU A 18 8.13 9.85 4.38
C LEU A 18 7.74 10.67 3.15
N TRP A 19 8.50 11.74 2.87
CA TRP A 19 8.24 12.57 1.69
C TRP A 19 8.41 11.80 0.38
N VAL A 20 9.44 10.95 0.28
CA VAL A 20 9.65 10.07 -0.88
C VAL A 20 8.43 9.17 -1.10
N ILE A 21 7.92 8.54 -0.03
CA ILE A 21 6.73 7.68 -0.11
C ILE A 21 5.49 8.48 -0.53
N VAL A 22 5.25 9.64 0.09
CA VAL A 22 4.09 10.49 -0.23
C VAL A 22 4.14 10.96 -1.68
N LEU A 23 5.28 11.42 -2.16
CA LEU A 23 5.44 11.84 -3.55
C LEU A 23 5.25 10.69 -4.53
N ALA A 24 5.85 9.53 -4.25
CA ALA A 24 5.67 8.34 -5.07
C ALA A 24 4.20 7.89 -5.09
N ALA A 25 3.52 7.88 -3.94
CA ALA A 25 2.11 7.54 -3.83
C ALA A 25 1.22 8.51 -4.60
N LEU A 26 1.50 9.81 -4.52
CA LEU A 26 0.79 10.85 -5.28
C LEU A 26 0.95 10.62 -6.79
N VAL A 27 2.17 10.42 -7.27
CA VAL A 27 2.42 10.15 -8.69
C VAL A 27 1.66 8.90 -9.14
N ILE A 28 1.70 7.80 -8.40
CA ILE A 28 1.01 6.55 -8.75
C ILE A 28 -0.52 6.73 -8.77
N SER A 29 -1.08 7.54 -7.89
CA SER A 29 -2.53 7.68 -7.70
C SER A 29 -3.16 8.73 -8.62
N VAL A 30 -2.44 9.81 -8.89
CA VAL A 30 -2.90 10.87 -9.79
C VAL A 30 -2.64 10.49 -11.26
N TRP A 31 -1.65 9.62 -11.50
CA TRP A 31 -1.39 9.12 -12.83
C TRP A 31 -2.58 8.30 -13.33
N PRO A 32 -3.22 8.67 -14.44
CA PRO A 32 -4.47 8.05 -14.87
C PRO A 32 -4.26 6.57 -15.14
N VAL A 33 -4.90 5.75 -14.33
CA VAL A 33 -4.78 4.29 -14.39
C VAL A 33 -5.43 3.73 -15.66
N THR A 34 -6.33 4.47 -16.27
CA THR A 34 -6.96 4.15 -17.55
C THR A 34 -7.61 5.41 -18.08
N VAL A 35 -6.90 6.16 -18.87
CA VAL A 35 -7.57 7.04 -19.80
C VAL A 35 -7.89 6.17 -21.02
N THR A 36 -9.15 5.78 -21.20
CA THR A 36 -9.61 5.24 -22.48
C THR A 36 -9.26 6.28 -23.54
N PRO A 37 -8.56 5.92 -24.62
CA PRO A 37 -8.24 6.86 -25.67
C PRO A 37 -9.52 7.50 -26.16
N ILE A 38 -9.60 8.82 -26.07
CA ILE A 38 -10.66 9.58 -26.74
C ILE A 38 -10.20 9.59 -28.19
N THR A 39 -10.69 8.62 -28.94
CA THR A 39 -10.42 8.47 -30.36
C THR A 39 -10.81 9.77 -31.06
N GLY A 40 -9.83 10.48 -31.64
CA GLY A 40 -10.05 11.62 -32.51
C GLY A 40 -9.16 12.84 -32.38
N TYR A 41 -8.27 12.90 -31.36
CA TYR A 41 -7.35 14.04 -31.18
C TYR A 41 -5.90 13.58 -31.08
N ASN A 42 -5.17 13.57 -32.20
CA ASN A 42 -3.80 13.05 -32.31
C ASN A 42 -2.78 13.67 -31.32
N GLY A 43 -2.99 14.89 -30.84
CA GLY A 43 -2.09 15.53 -29.87
C GLY A 43 -2.34 15.09 -28.42
N LEU A 44 -3.58 14.81 -28.07
CA LEU A 44 -3.97 14.28 -26.77
C LEU A 44 -3.57 12.81 -26.62
N ASP A 45 -3.59 12.03 -27.70
CA ASP A 45 -3.20 10.62 -27.72
C ASP A 45 -1.70 10.44 -27.42
N ALA A 46 -0.82 11.31 -27.96
CA ALA A 46 0.62 11.26 -27.68
C ALA A 46 0.92 11.65 -26.21
N MET A 47 0.26 12.67 -25.68
CA MET A 47 0.39 13.07 -24.28
C MET A 47 -0.19 12.01 -23.35
N GLN A 48 -1.25 11.35 -23.75
CA GLN A 48 -1.89 10.27 -23.04
C GLN A 48 -1.03 8.99 -22.99
N GLN A 49 -0.40 8.63 -24.11
CA GLN A 49 0.58 7.55 -24.19
C GLN A 49 1.81 7.82 -23.30
N LEU A 50 2.30 9.06 -23.27
CA LEU A 50 3.36 9.49 -22.36
C LEU A 50 2.93 9.37 -20.89
N LEU A 51 1.70 9.73 -20.56
CA LEU A 51 1.15 9.73 -19.22
C LEU A 51 0.77 8.32 -18.72
N THR A 52 0.42 7.39 -19.59
CA THR A 52 0.10 5.99 -19.27
C THR A 52 1.30 5.07 -19.37
N ALA A 53 2.45 5.60 -19.79
CA ALA A 53 3.63 4.79 -20.04
C ALA A 53 4.15 4.11 -18.77
N ASP A 54 4.25 2.80 -18.83
CA ASP A 54 4.73 1.95 -17.75
C ASP A 54 6.13 2.32 -17.25
N TYR A 55 6.96 2.93 -18.12
CA TYR A 55 8.31 3.36 -17.74
C TYR A 55 8.35 4.47 -16.68
N ILE A 56 7.26 5.25 -16.50
CA ILE A 56 7.17 6.22 -15.39
C ILE A 56 6.54 5.55 -14.16
N ARG A 57 5.45 4.82 -14.36
CA ARG A 57 4.72 4.20 -13.26
C ARG A 57 5.53 3.13 -12.52
N ILE A 58 6.28 2.31 -13.25
CA ILE A 58 7.07 1.23 -12.67
C ILE A 58 8.13 1.75 -11.69
N PRO A 59 8.99 2.74 -12.03
CA PRO A 59 9.97 3.28 -11.08
C PRO A 59 9.34 3.85 -9.81
N PHE A 60 8.26 4.63 -9.94
CA PHE A 60 7.59 5.19 -8.77
C PHE A 60 6.95 4.13 -7.88
N THR A 61 6.37 3.09 -8.50
CA THR A 61 5.84 1.94 -7.75
C THR A 61 6.94 1.18 -7.03
N ALA A 62 8.11 1.02 -7.67
CA ALA A 62 9.29 0.42 -7.03
C ALA A 62 9.77 1.23 -5.85
N ILE A 63 9.96 2.54 -6.03
CA ILE A 63 10.37 3.47 -4.97
C ILE A 63 9.39 3.41 -3.79
N TYR A 64 8.09 3.44 -4.07
CA TYR A 64 7.05 3.34 -3.05
C TYR A 64 7.19 2.05 -2.22
N TRP A 65 7.27 0.89 -2.85
CA TRP A 65 7.35 -0.40 -2.15
C TRP A 65 8.68 -0.58 -1.41
N ILE A 66 9.80 -0.18 -2.00
CA ILE A 66 11.12 -0.22 -1.35
C ILE A 66 11.10 0.64 -0.09
N ALA A 67 10.60 1.88 -0.17
CA ALA A 67 10.53 2.78 0.96
C ALA A 67 9.56 2.27 2.04
N PHE A 68 8.42 1.69 1.63
CA PHE A 68 7.45 1.09 2.53
C PHE A 68 8.03 -0.10 3.31
N PHE A 69 8.64 -1.07 2.63
CA PHE A 69 9.26 -2.22 3.31
C PHE A 69 10.45 -1.82 4.15
N TRP A 70 11.22 -0.83 3.71
CA TRP A 70 12.30 -0.28 4.52
C TRP A 70 11.77 0.31 5.83
N MET A 71 10.67 1.06 5.82
CA MET A 71 10.06 1.59 7.03
C MET A 71 9.50 0.48 7.94
N LEU A 72 8.86 -0.55 7.40
CA LEU A 72 8.44 -1.72 8.18
C LEU A 72 9.63 -2.44 8.83
N TRP A 73 10.74 -2.58 8.09
CA TRP A 73 11.99 -3.11 8.63
C TRP A 73 12.50 -2.28 9.82
N GLN A 74 12.49 -0.96 9.71
CA GLN A 74 12.90 -0.06 10.81
C GLN A 74 12.01 -0.25 12.04
N ILE A 75 10.71 -0.38 11.87
CA ILE A 75 9.80 -0.72 12.99
C ILE A 75 10.23 -2.05 13.61
N THR A 76 10.49 -3.08 12.80
CA THR A 76 10.91 -4.41 13.26
C THR A 76 12.22 -4.35 14.07
N ALA A 77 13.16 -3.49 13.66
CA ALA A 77 14.44 -3.31 14.35
C ALA A 77 14.27 -2.65 15.73
N HIS A 78 13.29 -1.74 15.88
CA HIS A 78 13.02 -1.04 17.14
C HIS A 78 12.04 -1.78 18.07
N VAL A 79 11.39 -2.85 17.60
CA VAL A 79 10.53 -3.70 18.44
C VAL A 79 11.40 -4.50 19.41
N SER A 80 11.16 -4.32 20.71
CA SER A 80 11.89 -5.05 21.75
C SER A 80 11.66 -6.56 21.67
N LYS A 81 12.60 -7.34 22.22
CA LYS A 81 12.48 -8.82 22.30
C LYS A 81 11.22 -9.30 23.02
N GLN A 82 10.67 -8.47 23.91
CA GLN A 82 9.44 -8.77 24.66
C GLN A 82 8.18 -8.82 23.77
N HIS A 83 8.21 -8.18 22.60
CA HIS A 83 7.09 -8.18 21.66
C HIS A 83 7.30 -9.18 20.50
N ARG A 84 7.61 -10.43 20.82
CA ARG A 84 7.91 -11.48 19.83
C ARG A 84 6.83 -11.63 18.75
N TRP A 85 5.56 -11.62 19.13
CA TRP A 85 4.43 -11.76 18.20
C TRP A 85 4.32 -10.59 17.21
N LEU A 86 4.57 -9.36 17.66
CA LEU A 86 4.59 -8.20 16.79
C LEU A 86 5.72 -8.32 15.76
N LYS A 87 6.89 -8.78 16.18
CA LYS A 87 8.03 -9.01 15.28
C LYS A 87 7.72 -10.10 14.25
N THR A 88 7.07 -11.18 14.64
CA THR A 88 6.65 -12.26 13.73
C THR A 88 5.62 -11.75 12.72
N ALA A 89 4.61 -10.98 13.16
CA ALA A 89 3.61 -10.39 12.27
C ALA A 89 4.22 -9.42 11.25
N LEU A 90 5.18 -8.58 11.68
CA LEU A 90 5.92 -7.68 10.80
C LEU A 90 6.73 -8.45 9.75
N TRP A 91 7.43 -9.51 10.15
CA TRP A 91 8.17 -10.36 9.22
C TRP A 91 7.24 -11.04 8.22
N MET A 92 6.10 -11.56 8.67
CA MET A 92 5.09 -12.14 7.78
C MET A 92 4.62 -11.12 6.74
N ALA A 93 4.29 -9.90 7.15
CA ALA A 93 3.87 -8.83 6.26
C ALA A 93 4.99 -8.43 5.27
N ILE A 94 6.24 -8.30 5.73
CA ILE A 94 7.37 -7.94 4.87
C ILE A 94 7.62 -9.04 3.83
N CYS A 95 7.75 -10.30 4.26
CA CYS A 95 8.07 -11.40 3.35
C CYS A 95 6.96 -11.65 2.32
N SER A 96 5.69 -11.69 2.76
CA SER A 96 4.56 -11.88 1.84
C SER A 96 4.39 -10.69 0.89
N GLY A 97 4.59 -9.48 1.37
CA GLY A 97 4.51 -8.27 0.55
C GLY A 97 5.61 -8.20 -0.50
N ILE A 98 6.86 -8.48 -0.14
CA ILE A 98 7.98 -8.54 -1.10
C ILE A 98 7.71 -9.65 -2.14
N ALA A 99 7.32 -10.85 -1.70
CA ALA A 99 6.99 -11.94 -2.61
C ALA A 99 5.86 -11.58 -3.58
N MET A 100 4.81 -10.90 -3.10
CA MET A 100 3.70 -10.41 -3.92
C MET A 100 4.19 -9.40 -4.98
N VAL A 101 5.02 -8.44 -4.60
CA VAL A 101 5.56 -7.43 -5.52
C VAL A 101 6.45 -8.08 -6.58
N LEU A 102 7.34 -8.98 -6.16
CA LEU A 102 8.21 -9.72 -7.07
C LEU A 102 7.41 -10.60 -8.02
N ALA A 103 6.38 -11.31 -7.52
CA ALA A 103 5.52 -12.14 -8.36
C ALA A 103 4.78 -11.31 -9.44
N ARG A 104 4.37 -10.08 -9.10
CA ARG A 104 3.73 -9.17 -10.06
C ARG A 104 4.68 -8.66 -11.14
N TRP A 105 5.97 -8.50 -10.82
CA TRP A 105 6.93 -7.84 -11.70
C TRP A 105 7.81 -8.80 -12.50
N LEU A 106 8.22 -9.93 -11.89
CA LEU A 106 9.16 -10.87 -12.50
C LEU A 106 8.48 -11.95 -13.32
N VAL A 107 7.22 -12.26 -13.03
CA VAL A 107 6.50 -13.26 -13.81
C VAL A 107 5.83 -12.56 -15.01
N PRO A 108 6.28 -12.83 -16.24
CA PRO A 108 5.68 -12.25 -17.44
C PRO A 108 4.19 -12.58 -17.50
N MET A 109 3.40 -11.67 -18.08
CA MET A 109 1.97 -11.97 -18.29
C MET A 109 1.87 -13.04 -19.37
N PRO A 110 1.34 -14.23 -19.07
CA PRO A 110 1.03 -15.22 -20.08
C PRO A 110 -0.14 -14.71 -20.96
N ASP A 111 -0.31 -15.33 -22.13
CA ASP A 111 -1.44 -15.02 -23.02
C ASP A 111 -2.78 -15.11 -22.29
N VAL A 112 -3.68 -14.19 -22.61
CA VAL A 112 -4.90 -13.84 -21.84
C VAL A 112 -5.84 -15.02 -21.56
N PHE A 113 -5.66 -16.18 -22.23
CA PHE A 113 -6.52 -17.35 -22.13
C PHE A 113 -5.79 -18.64 -21.71
N SER A 114 -4.60 -18.53 -21.12
CA SER A 114 -3.86 -19.73 -20.70
C SER A 114 -4.21 -20.14 -19.25
N SER A 115 -4.24 -21.43 -18.99
CA SER A 115 -4.39 -21.97 -17.60
C SER A 115 -3.27 -21.46 -16.66
N GLU A 116 -2.12 -21.10 -17.19
CA GLU A 116 -1.00 -20.51 -16.44
C GLU A 116 -1.37 -19.14 -15.85
N MET A 117 -2.22 -18.36 -16.54
CA MET A 117 -2.71 -17.08 -16.03
C MET A 117 -3.56 -17.25 -14.76
N GLU A 118 -4.39 -18.27 -14.70
CA GLU A 118 -5.24 -18.56 -13.54
C GLU A 118 -4.40 -18.89 -12.31
N TRP A 119 -3.42 -19.80 -12.44
CA TRP A 119 -2.52 -20.17 -11.34
C TRP A 119 -1.69 -19.01 -10.83
N ARG A 120 -1.23 -18.15 -11.74
CA ARG A 120 -0.50 -16.94 -11.37
C ARG A 120 -1.38 -15.98 -10.57
N GLN A 121 -2.60 -15.72 -11.01
CA GLN A 121 -3.54 -14.84 -10.30
C GLN A 121 -3.89 -15.41 -8.94
N VAL A 122 -4.11 -16.71 -8.82
CA VAL A 122 -4.34 -17.39 -7.53
C VAL A 122 -3.12 -17.22 -6.61
N GLY A 123 -1.91 -17.44 -7.11
CA GLY A 123 -0.68 -17.28 -6.33
C GLY A 123 -0.49 -15.84 -5.82
N ILE A 124 -0.66 -14.84 -6.69
CA ILE A 124 -0.59 -13.42 -6.29
C ILE A 124 -1.72 -13.08 -5.31
N GLY A 125 -2.92 -13.64 -5.51
CA GLY A 125 -4.05 -13.48 -4.60
C GLY A 125 -3.74 -14.00 -3.20
N ILE A 126 -3.19 -15.20 -3.08
CA ILE A 126 -2.78 -15.79 -1.81
C ILE A 126 -1.74 -14.91 -1.11
N LEU A 127 -0.70 -14.46 -1.82
CA LEU A 127 0.33 -13.58 -1.26
C LEU A 127 -0.24 -12.23 -0.80
N SER A 128 -1.21 -11.68 -1.55
CA SER A 128 -1.92 -10.45 -1.17
C SER A 128 -2.72 -10.65 0.13
N VAL A 129 -3.45 -11.75 0.24
CA VAL A 129 -4.21 -12.08 1.46
C VAL A 129 -3.26 -12.28 2.66
N LEU A 130 -2.15 -12.99 2.49
CA LEU A 130 -1.15 -13.15 3.55
C LEU A 130 -0.56 -11.82 3.99
N PHE A 131 -0.28 -10.92 3.06
CA PHE A 131 0.18 -9.56 3.37
C PHE A 131 -0.87 -8.77 4.15
N GLU A 132 -2.12 -8.77 3.69
CA GLU A 132 -3.24 -8.09 4.36
C GLU A 132 -3.49 -8.63 5.77
N VAL A 133 -3.50 -9.96 5.95
CA VAL A 133 -3.63 -10.62 7.26
C VAL A 133 -2.44 -10.25 8.16
N GLY A 134 -1.22 -10.24 7.63
CA GLY A 134 -0.04 -9.80 8.36
C GLY A 134 -0.16 -8.36 8.85
N MET A 135 -0.62 -7.46 8.01
CA MET A 135 -0.81 -6.04 8.37
C MET A 135 -1.96 -5.86 9.38
N ILE A 136 -3.07 -6.59 9.25
CA ILE A 136 -4.15 -6.60 10.25
C ILE A 136 -3.61 -7.06 11.60
N TRP A 137 -2.83 -8.13 11.62
CA TRP A 137 -2.24 -8.65 12.85
C TRP A 137 -1.27 -7.66 13.48
N VAL A 138 -0.40 -7.00 12.69
CA VAL A 138 0.46 -5.90 13.15
C VAL A 138 -0.38 -4.78 13.76
N GLY A 139 -1.39 -4.29 13.06
CA GLY A 139 -2.27 -3.23 13.53
C GLY A 139 -2.97 -3.59 14.83
N TRP A 140 -3.53 -4.79 14.92
CA TRP A 140 -4.21 -5.28 16.12
C TRP A 140 -3.28 -5.40 17.34
N LEU A 141 -2.07 -5.95 17.16
CA LEU A 141 -1.07 -6.06 18.23
C LEU A 141 -0.59 -4.69 18.71
N LEU A 142 -0.43 -3.72 17.77
CA LEU A 142 -0.07 -2.35 18.14
C LEU A 142 -1.18 -1.69 18.97
N VAL A 143 -2.45 -1.88 18.60
CA VAL A 143 -3.60 -1.32 19.34
C VAL A 143 -3.75 -1.95 20.72
N ARG A 144 -3.60 -3.29 20.79
CA ARG A 144 -3.83 -4.05 22.03
C ARG A 144 -2.71 -3.85 23.06
N ASN A 145 -1.46 -3.87 22.62
CA ASN A 145 -0.31 -3.99 23.52
C ASN A 145 0.41 -2.66 23.78
N ASN A 146 0.01 -1.58 23.10
CA ASN A 146 0.69 -0.30 23.18
C ASN A 146 -0.27 0.85 23.43
N GLY A 147 0.27 1.98 23.93
CA GLY A 147 -0.45 3.23 24.13
C GLY A 147 0.03 4.34 23.20
N GLY A 148 -0.55 5.54 23.36
CA GLY A 148 -0.07 6.74 22.71
C GLY A 148 0.04 6.66 21.19
N ARG A 149 1.19 7.04 20.64
CA ARG A 149 1.42 7.13 19.19
C ARG A 149 1.49 5.77 18.49
N LEU A 150 1.95 4.73 19.18
CA LEU A 150 1.97 3.38 18.63
C LEU A 150 0.58 2.78 18.46
N ARG A 151 -0.34 3.10 19.40
CA ARG A 151 -1.75 2.74 19.26
C ARG A 151 -2.39 3.47 18.05
N GLN A 152 -2.08 4.76 17.86
CA GLN A 152 -2.55 5.52 16.70
C GLN A 152 -2.04 4.90 15.39
N LEU A 153 -0.76 4.49 15.34
CA LEU A 153 -0.21 3.77 14.20
C LEU A 153 -0.98 2.46 13.93
N GLY A 154 -1.27 1.69 14.97
CA GLY A 154 -2.05 0.46 14.83
C GLY A 154 -3.45 0.70 14.25
N VAL A 155 -4.16 1.73 14.74
CA VAL A 155 -5.48 2.13 14.22
C VAL A 155 -5.38 2.57 12.75
N SER A 156 -4.37 3.36 12.39
CA SER A 156 -4.15 3.80 11.00
C SER A 156 -3.88 2.61 10.06
N ILE A 157 -3.09 1.62 10.49
CA ILE A 157 -2.83 0.40 9.72
C ILE A 157 -4.12 -0.40 9.53
N LEU A 158 -4.91 -0.60 10.61
CA LEU A 158 -6.20 -1.30 10.51
C LEU A 158 -7.16 -0.59 9.56
N ALA A 159 -7.28 0.73 9.68
CA ALA A 159 -8.12 1.51 8.78
C ALA A 159 -7.67 1.38 7.30
N TRP A 160 -6.36 1.46 7.04
CA TRP A 160 -5.79 1.34 5.69
C TRP A 160 -6.06 -0.02 5.04
N VAL A 161 -6.09 -1.11 5.81
CA VAL A 161 -6.35 -2.44 5.28
C VAL A 161 -7.85 -2.76 5.26
N LEU A 162 -8.56 -2.52 6.36
CA LEU A 162 -9.95 -2.97 6.50
C LEU A 162 -10.95 -2.12 5.70
N ILE A 163 -10.75 -0.81 5.63
CA ILE A 163 -11.71 0.06 4.91
C ILE A 163 -11.78 -0.28 3.42
N PRO A 164 -10.68 -0.45 2.68
CA PRO A 164 -10.74 -0.87 1.28
C PRO A 164 -11.34 -2.26 1.08
N ILE A 165 -11.09 -3.21 2.00
CA ILE A 165 -11.68 -4.56 1.95
C ILE A 165 -13.20 -4.45 2.10
N LEU A 166 -13.68 -3.72 3.11
CA LEU A 166 -15.11 -3.53 3.36
C LEU A 166 -15.78 -2.82 2.18
N LEU A 167 -15.15 -1.80 1.60
CA LEU A 167 -15.67 -1.12 0.42
C LEU A 167 -15.77 -2.06 -0.79
N ARG A 168 -14.75 -2.89 -1.04
CA ARG A 168 -14.80 -3.89 -2.13
C ARG A 168 -15.92 -4.89 -1.91
N LEU A 169 -16.13 -5.37 -0.68
CA LEU A 169 -17.23 -6.27 -0.35
C LEU A 169 -18.57 -5.59 -0.55
N LEU A 170 -18.72 -4.35 -0.07
CA LEU A 170 -19.95 -3.57 -0.25
C LEU A 170 -20.28 -3.38 -1.74
N VAL A 171 -19.26 -3.02 -2.52
CA VAL A 171 -19.37 -2.86 -3.97
C VAL A 171 -19.82 -4.16 -4.62
N ASN A 172 -19.19 -5.29 -4.28
CA ASN A 172 -19.55 -6.59 -4.86
C ASN A 172 -20.97 -7.02 -4.49
N ILE A 173 -21.47 -6.67 -3.30
CA ILE A 173 -22.84 -6.96 -2.86
C ILE A 173 -23.85 -6.06 -3.60
N LEU A 174 -23.53 -4.79 -3.75
CA LEU A 174 -24.41 -3.81 -4.43
C LEU A 174 -24.31 -3.87 -5.95
N TRP A 175 -23.25 -4.52 -6.47
CA TRP A 175 -23.04 -4.68 -7.89
C TRP A 175 -23.94 -5.79 -8.43
N GLN A 176 -25.19 -5.44 -8.73
CA GLN A 176 -25.97 -6.20 -9.71
C GLN A 176 -25.71 -5.57 -11.08
N PRO A 177 -25.40 -6.37 -12.12
CA PRO A 177 -25.01 -5.86 -13.44
C PRO A 177 -25.97 -4.83 -14.05
N ASP A 178 -27.23 -4.89 -13.64
CA ASP A 178 -28.32 -4.05 -14.16
C ASP A 178 -28.46 -2.69 -13.44
N ILE A 179 -27.78 -2.47 -12.31
CA ILE A 179 -28.03 -1.30 -11.46
C ILE A 179 -26.96 -0.22 -11.59
N LEU A 180 -25.72 -0.57 -11.90
CA LEU A 180 -24.63 0.40 -11.98
C LEU A 180 -24.14 0.59 -13.42
N HIS A 181 -24.40 1.77 -13.99
CA HIS A 181 -23.82 2.17 -15.26
C HIS A 181 -22.28 2.23 -15.17
N ALA A 182 -21.59 1.94 -16.29
CA ALA A 182 -20.13 1.91 -16.38
C ALA A 182 -19.44 3.20 -15.84
N HIS A 183 -20.10 4.34 -15.90
CA HIS A 183 -19.63 5.61 -15.35
C HIS A 183 -19.59 5.62 -13.82
N ALA A 184 -20.59 5.04 -13.16
CA ALA A 184 -20.63 4.97 -11.69
C ALA A 184 -19.54 4.04 -11.16
N PHE A 185 -19.26 2.93 -11.84
CA PHE A 185 -18.16 2.02 -11.51
C PHE A 185 -16.78 2.72 -11.63
N LYS A 186 -16.57 3.49 -12.69
CA LYS A 186 -15.33 4.24 -12.88
C LYS A 186 -15.13 5.29 -11.78
N ALA A 187 -16.17 6.05 -11.45
CA ALA A 187 -16.16 7.04 -10.38
C ALA A 187 -15.86 6.40 -9.02
N MET A 188 -16.44 5.25 -8.74
CA MET A 188 -16.27 4.51 -7.49
C MET A 188 -14.86 3.92 -7.36
N ASN A 189 -14.28 3.39 -8.45
CA ASN A 189 -12.87 2.94 -8.45
C ASN A 189 -11.91 4.10 -8.24
N MET A 190 -12.17 5.26 -8.82
CA MET A 190 -11.40 6.47 -8.59
C MET A 190 -11.49 6.94 -7.14
N ALA A 191 -12.70 6.97 -6.57
CA ALA A 191 -12.91 7.32 -5.17
C ALA A 191 -12.20 6.36 -4.21
N ASN A 192 -12.25 5.04 -4.49
CA ASN A 192 -11.53 4.04 -3.71
C ASN A 192 -10.00 4.22 -3.80
N SER A 193 -9.46 4.56 -4.96
CA SER A 193 -8.03 4.84 -5.14
C SER A 193 -7.59 6.07 -4.36
N LEU A 194 -8.37 7.13 -4.38
CA LEU A 194 -8.11 8.35 -3.60
C LEU A 194 -8.19 8.08 -2.09
N LEU A 195 -9.17 7.29 -1.66
CA LEU A 195 -9.30 6.88 -0.27
C LEU A 195 -8.11 6.04 0.20
N GLN A 196 -7.67 5.06 -0.61
CA GLN A 196 -6.49 4.26 -0.32
C GLN A 196 -5.23 5.13 -0.21
N LEU A 197 -5.07 6.13 -1.06
CA LEU A 197 -4.00 7.11 -0.99
C LEU A 197 -4.05 7.89 0.33
N ALA A 198 -5.21 8.45 0.67
CA ALA A 198 -5.38 9.23 1.90
C ALA A 198 -5.09 8.39 3.14
N LEU A 199 -5.62 7.16 3.20
CA LEU A 199 -5.35 6.23 4.29
C LEU A 199 -3.87 5.83 4.35
N GLY A 200 -3.22 5.60 3.21
CA GLY A 200 -1.78 5.33 3.12
C GLY A 200 -0.96 6.48 3.70
N ILE A 201 -1.27 7.73 3.32
CA ILE A 201 -0.60 8.92 3.86
C ILE A 201 -0.75 8.99 5.38
N THR A 202 -1.95 8.69 5.92
CA THR A 202 -2.16 8.68 7.38
C THR A 202 -1.31 7.62 8.09
N VAL A 203 -1.14 6.43 7.50
CA VAL A 203 -0.26 5.38 8.03
C VAL A 203 1.19 5.86 8.07
N PHE A 204 1.71 6.42 6.97
CA PHE A 204 3.09 6.89 6.92
C PHE A 204 3.34 8.05 7.88
N TRP A 205 2.38 8.95 8.02
CA TRP A 205 2.46 10.03 8.99
C TRP A 205 2.43 9.52 10.44
N ALA A 206 1.58 8.53 10.75
CA ALA A 206 1.54 7.87 12.04
C ALA A 206 2.84 7.10 12.33
N MET A 207 3.42 6.41 11.33
CA MET A 207 4.74 5.79 11.42
C MET A 207 5.80 6.83 11.79
N ARG A 208 5.84 7.95 11.07
CA ARG A 208 6.81 9.01 11.34
C ARG A 208 6.66 9.59 12.74
N ARG A 209 5.44 9.79 13.21
CA ARG A 209 5.16 10.31 14.58
C ARG A 209 5.48 9.32 15.68
N SER A 210 5.52 8.01 15.39
CA SER A 210 5.87 6.98 16.36
C SER A 210 7.38 6.95 16.67
N PHE A 211 8.22 7.49 15.79
CA PHE A 211 9.65 7.67 16.02
C PHE A 211 9.91 9.03 16.69
N VAL A 212 10.46 9.00 17.90
CA VAL A 212 10.75 10.21 18.69
C VAL A 212 12.27 10.30 18.89
N PRO A 213 12.86 11.48 18.63
CA PRO A 213 14.29 11.65 18.88
C PRO A 213 14.59 11.50 20.37
N ASN A 214 15.65 10.76 20.68
CA ASN A 214 16.24 10.77 22.00
C ASN A 214 17.03 12.09 22.16
N TRP A 215 16.75 12.83 23.23
CA TRP A 215 17.35 14.12 23.51
C TRP A 215 18.54 14.00 24.49
N GLU A 216 19.12 12.79 24.59
CA GLU A 216 20.37 12.59 25.34
C GLU A 216 21.57 13.06 24.56
#